data_07f76e0a447ed6d41fcbca3f76915a0b
#
_entry.id   07f76e0a447ed6d41fcbca3f76915a0b
#
_cell.length_a   1.000
_cell.length_b   1.000
_cell.length_c   1.000
_cell.angle_alpha   90.00
_cell.angle_beta   90.00
_cell.angle_gamma   90.00
#
_symmetry.space_group_name_H-M   'P 1'
#
loop_
_entity.id
_entity.type
_entity.pdbx_description
1 polymer ?
#
loop_
_entity_poly.entity_id
_entity_poly.type
_entity_poly.pdbx_seq_one_letter_code
_entity_poly.pdbx_strand_id
1 'polypeptide(L)'
;AYVLVGDSAGAMADMAAAFYDYPSRELKLVGITGTNGKTTTATLLYDLVRAMGYKAGLISTVVYKIDGREVEATHTTPDSIRLNAMMREMADAGCAYCFMECSSHAIVQERTRGLDFAGGIFSNITHDHLDYHKTFAEYIRAKKLFFDGLPKGAFALTNADDRNGRVMVQNTAAAVSAYSLRAMADFRCKIVEMHLDGMLLRIDGQELWVGLLGRFNAYNLLAVYGAAVLLGLDRGEVLRVLSMLHAVSGRFEKIRAANGTTAI
;
A
#
# COMPACT_ATOMS: atom_id res chain seq x y z
N ALA A 1 12.22 29.09 -24.31
CA ALA A 1 11.29 29.64 -23.32
C ALA A 1 11.48 28.88 -22.00
N TYR A 2 11.38 29.54 -20.87
CA TYR A 2 11.40 28.93 -19.54
C TYR A 2 10.30 29.53 -18.68
N VAL A 3 9.86 28.79 -17.68
CA VAL A 3 8.87 29.24 -16.69
C VAL A 3 9.55 29.28 -15.33
N LEU A 4 9.53 30.45 -14.67
CA LEU A 4 10.04 30.62 -13.33
C LEU A 4 8.96 30.24 -12.32
N VAL A 5 9.28 29.30 -11.40
CA VAL A 5 8.37 28.81 -10.37
C VAL A 5 9.07 28.82 -9.00
N GLY A 6 8.31 28.96 -7.93
CA GLY A 6 8.85 28.95 -6.56
C GLY A 6 9.27 27.54 -6.08
N ASP A 7 8.64 26.51 -6.63
CA ASP A 7 8.93 25.09 -6.35
C ASP A 7 8.90 24.31 -7.66
N SER A 8 10.07 23.89 -8.12
CA SER A 8 10.20 23.17 -9.40
C SER A 8 9.71 21.73 -9.33
N ALA A 9 9.84 21.06 -8.19
CA ALA A 9 9.40 19.68 -8.04
C ALA A 9 7.86 19.60 -8.02
N GLY A 10 7.22 20.46 -7.25
CA GLY A 10 5.76 20.55 -7.22
C GLY A 10 5.17 21.00 -8.56
N ALA A 11 5.76 22.02 -9.21
CA ALA A 11 5.33 22.47 -10.52
C ALA A 11 5.44 21.35 -11.58
N MET A 12 6.53 20.58 -11.55
CA MET A 12 6.70 19.42 -12.44
C MET A 12 5.62 18.36 -12.20
N ALA A 13 5.28 18.08 -10.94
CA ALA A 13 4.25 17.12 -10.59
C ALA A 13 2.85 17.57 -11.08
N ASP A 14 2.50 18.85 -10.83
CA ASP A 14 1.23 19.42 -11.29
C ASP A 14 1.13 19.43 -12.83
N MET A 15 2.22 19.77 -13.52
CA MET A 15 2.29 19.76 -14.99
C MET A 15 2.20 18.34 -15.54
N ALA A 16 2.86 17.35 -14.90
CA ALA A 16 2.77 15.95 -15.30
C ALA A 16 1.35 15.43 -15.16
N ALA A 17 0.67 15.70 -14.03
CA ALA A 17 -0.72 15.32 -13.84
C ALA A 17 -1.63 15.91 -14.93
N ALA A 18 -1.46 17.20 -15.24
CA ALA A 18 -2.26 17.86 -16.28
C ALA A 18 -1.94 17.33 -17.70
N PHE A 19 -0.65 17.09 -18.01
CA PHE A 19 -0.23 16.58 -19.32
C PHE A 19 -0.81 15.21 -19.65
N TYR A 20 -0.93 14.34 -18.63
CA TYR A 20 -1.52 13.01 -18.76
C TYR A 20 -3.02 12.97 -18.43
N ASP A 21 -3.70 14.13 -18.40
CA ASP A 21 -5.14 14.27 -18.16
C ASP A 21 -5.61 13.66 -16.83
N TYR A 22 -4.85 13.93 -15.74
CA TYR A 22 -5.16 13.53 -14.35
C TYR A 22 -5.55 12.04 -14.19
N PRO A 23 -4.73 11.08 -14.66
CA PRO A 23 -5.13 9.67 -14.77
C PRO A 23 -5.46 9.03 -13.43
N SER A 24 -4.93 9.55 -12.31
CA SER A 24 -5.24 9.06 -10.96
C SER A 24 -6.71 9.21 -10.58
N ARG A 25 -7.47 10.12 -11.23
CA ARG A 25 -8.91 10.31 -10.99
C ARG A 25 -9.77 9.22 -11.61
N GLU A 26 -9.23 8.48 -12.57
CA GLU A 26 -9.92 7.37 -13.22
C GLU A 26 -9.68 6.03 -12.51
N LEU A 27 -8.79 6.01 -11.49
CA LEU A 27 -8.38 4.84 -10.75
C LEU A 27 -8.78 4.98 -9.27
N LYS A 28 -9.15 3.88 -8.63
CA LYS A 28 -9.14 3.82 -7.16
C LYS A 28 -7.69 3.66 -6.70
N LEU A 29 -6.97 4.77 -6.59
CA LEU A 29 -5.56 4.80 -6.22
C LEU A 29 -5.41 4.67 -4.71
N VAL A 30 -4.66 3.69 -4.23
CA VAL A 30 -4.33 3.50 -2.81
C VAL A 30 -2.83 3.56 -2.60
N GLY A 31 -2.39 4.48 -1.74
CA GLY A 31 -0.99 4.61 -1.35
C GLY A 31 -0.68 3.86 -0.06
N ILE A 32 0.43 3.14 -0.02
CA ILE A 32 0.90 2.42 1.16
C ILE A 32 2.21 3.03 1.64
N THR A 33 2.25 3.52 2.87
CA THR A 33 3.48 4.03 3.49
C THR A 33 3.77 3.36 4.82
N GLY A 34 5.01 3.44 5.26
CA GLY A 34 5.53 2.83 6.48
C GLY A 34 6.99 2.43 6.30
N THR A 35 7.62 1.84 7.31
CA THR A 35 8.97 1.27 7.20
C THR A 35 8.90 -0.07 6.51
N ASN A 36 8.16 -1.02 7.06
CA ASN A 36 8.05 -2.39 6.57
C ASN A 36 6.62 -2.72 6.11
N GLY A 37 6.48 -3.71 5.22
CA GLY A 37 5.21 -4.25 4.76
C GLY A 37 4.58 -3.53 3.56
N LYS A 38 5.15 -2.43 3.06
CA LYS A 38 4.63 -1.69 1.91
C LYS A 38 4.47 -2.57 0.67
N THR A 39 5.55 -3.20 0.23
CA THR A 39 5.59 -4.08 -0.95
C THR A 39 4.60 -5.22 -0.81
N THR A 40 4.63 -5.91 0.33
CA THR A 40 3.72 -7.04 0.59
C THR A 40 2.26 -6.59 0.54
N THR A 41 1.91 -5.51 1.24
CA THR A 41 0.53 -5.00 1.28
C THR A 41 0.05 -4.54 -0.10
N ALA A 42 0.88 -3.80 -0.86
CA ALA A 42 0.54 -3.35 -2.20
C ALA A 42 0.33 -4.53 -3.16
N THR A 43 1.24 -5.51 -3.13
CA THR A 43 1.15 -6.71 -4.00
C THR A 43 -0.05 -7.57 -3.62
N LEU A 44 -0.30 -7.81 -2.34
CA LEU A 44 -1.45 -8.60 -1.90
C LEU A 44 -2.79 -7.92 -2.24
N LEU A 45 -2.88 -6.58 -2.18
CA LEU A 45 -4.06 -5.84 -2.65
C LEU A 45 -4.27 -5.99 -4.16
N TYR A 46 -3.17 -5.86 -4.93
CA TYR A 46 -3.21 -6.09 -6.36
C TYR A 46 -3.67 -7.52 -6.69
N ASP A 47 -3.08 -8.54 -6.07
CA ASP A 47 -3.41 -9.94 -6.31
C ASP A 47 -4.87 -10.24 -5.88
N LEU A 48 -5.33 -9.67 -4.77
CA LEU A 48 -6.70 -9.81 -4.28
C LEU A 48 -7.71 -9.29 -5.31
N VAL A 49 -7.58 -8.04 -5.77
CA VAL A 49 -8.55 -7.47 -6.72
C VAL A 49 -8.46 -8.16 -8.09
N ARG A 50 -7.27 -8.62 -8.48
CA ARG A 50 -7.10 -9.44 -9.70
C ARG A 50 -7.83 -10.78 -9.59
N ALA A 51 -7.70 -11.47 -8.45
CA ALA A 51 -8.42 -12.72 -8.19
C ALA A 51 -9.95 -12.53 -8.11
N MET A 52 -10.42 -11.33 -7.76
CA MET A 52 -11.83 -10.94 -7.83
C MET A 52 -12.29 -10.51 -9.23
N GLY A 53 -11.43 -10.59 -10.25
CA GLY A 53 -11.76 -10.31 -11.65
C GLY A 53 -11.60 -8.85 -12.07
N TYR A 54 -11.05 -7.98 -11.25
CA TYR A 54 -10.79 -6.58 -11.62
C TYR A 54 -9.43 -6.43 -12.30
N LYS A 55 -9.34 -5.50 -13.25
CA LYS A 55 -8.07 -5.02 -13.77
C LYS A 55 -7.44 -4.05 -12.79
N ALA A 56 -6.13 -4.15 -12.59
CA ALA A 56 -5.41 -3.33 -11.62
C ALA A 56 -3.98 -3.01 -12.06
N GLY A 57 -3.44 -1.93 -11.47
CA GLY A 57 -2.05 -1.55 -11.52
C GLY A 57 -1.34 -1.75 -10.19
N LEU A 58 -0.03 -1.98 -10.25
CA LEU A 58 0.87 -2.08 -9.10
C LEU A 58 2.12 -1.23 -9.35
N ILE A 59 2.48 -0.40 -8.37
CA ILE A 59 3.74 0.35 -8.36
C ILE A 59 4.47 0.01 -7.06
N SER A 60 5.51 -0.82 -7.16
CA SER A 60 6.23 -1.35 -6.00
C SER A 60 7.75 -1.28 -6.17
N THR A 61 8.48 -1.58 -5.11
CA THR A 61 9.94 -1.65 -5.13
C THR A 61 10.46 -2.75 -6.05
N VAL A 62 9.71 -3.84 -6.20
CA VAL A 62 10.17 -5.05 -6.92
C VAL A 62 9.79 -5.00 -8.39
N VAL A 63 8.55 -4.61 -8.70
CA VAL A 63 8.00 -4.66 -10.04
C VAL A 63 6.85 -3.65 -10.17
N TYR A 64 6.68 -3.09 -11.37
CA TYR A 64 5.46 -2.39 -11.74
C TYR A 64 4.60 -3.32 -12.59
N LYS A 65 3.27 -3.27 -12.40
CA LYS A 65 2.33 -4.09 -13.19
C LYS A 65 1.21 -3.22 -13.75
N ILE A 66 0.89 -3.44 -15.03
CA ILE A 66 -0.23 -2.80 -15.72
C ILE A 66 -1.11 -3.92 -16.27
N ASP A 67 -2.22 -4.23 -15.63
CA ASP A 67 -3.14 -5.31 -15.97
C ASP A 67 -2.44 -6.65 -16.26
N GLY A 68 -1.48 -7.06 -15.41
CA GLY A 68 -0.70 -8.29 -15.56
C GLY A 68 0.58 -8.16 -16.36
N ARG A 69 0.75 -7.11 -17.19
CA ARG A 69 2.03 -6.82 -17.86
C ARG A 69 3.04 -6.29 -16.84
N GLU A 70 4.17 -6.94 -16.70
CA GLU A 70 5.25 -6.51 -15.82
C GLU A 70 6.18 -5.51 -16.51
N VAL A 71 6.60 -4.50 -15.75
CA VAL A 71 7.57 -3.49 -16.15
C VAL A 71 8.62 -3.41 -15.05
N GLU A 72 9.88 -3.36 -15.42
CA GLU A 72 11.00 -3.28 -14.48
C GLU A 72 10.89 -2.07 -13.57
N ALA A 73 11.04 -2.29 -12.26
CA ALA A 73 11.00 -1.24 -11.27
C ALA A 73 12.39 -0.57 -11.17
N THR A 74 12.43 0.75 -11.37
CA THR A 74 13.65 1.55 -11.20
C THR A 74 13.73 2.20 -9.82
N HIS A 75 12.59 2.44 -9.19
CA HIS A 75 12.44 3.08 -7.88
C HIS A 75 11.21 2.54 -7.16
N THR A 76 11.22 2.56 -5.83
CA THR A 76 10.02 2.23 -5.02
C THR A 76 8.82 3.08 -5.42
N THR A 77 9.05 4.37 -5.62
CA THR A 77 8.06 5.33 -6.12
C THR A 77 8.76 6.12 -7.23
N PRO A 78 8.37 6.00 -8.50
CA PRO A 78 8.92 6.76 -9.62
C PRO A 78 8.79 8.28 -9.45
N ASP A 79 9.45 9.04 -10.32
CA ASP A 79 9.20 10.49 -10.45
C ASP A 79 7.77 10.77 -10.93
N SER A 80 7.33 12.02 -10.79
CA SER A 80 5.95 12.42 -11.09
C SER A 80 5.57 12.23 -12.57
N ILE A 81 6.51 12.40 -13.50
CA ILE A 81 6.25 12.20 -14.94
C ILE A 81 5.98 10.73 -15.20
N ARG A 82 6.88 9.85 -14.72
CA ARG A 82 6.75 8.40 -14.91
C ARG A 82 5.51 7.86 -14.21
N LEU A 83 5.17 8.36 -13.01
CA LEU A 83 3.94 7.98 -12.29
C LEU A 83 2.69 8.28 -13.11
N ASN A 84 2.55 9.50 -13.60
CA ASN A 84 1.37 9.89 -14.39
C ASN A 84 1.30 9.16 -15.73
N ALA A 85 2.44 8.96 -16.42
CA ALA A 85 2.51 8.16 -17.65
C ALA A 85 2.00 6.73 -17.42
N MET A 86 2.48 6.07 -16.36
CA MET A 86 2.06 4.70 -16.04
C MET A 86 0.58 4.63 -15.62
N MET A 87 0.07 5.60 -14.85
CA MET A 87 -1.33 5.66 -14.48
C MET A 87 -2.22 5.91 -15.71
N ARG A 88 -1.75 6.68 -16.70
CA ARG A 88 -2.46 6.83 -17.97
C ARG A 88 -2.53 5.50 -18.72
N GLU A 89 -1.41 4.76 -18.81
CA GLU A 89 -1.42 3.42 -19.39
C GLU A 89 -2.37 2.47 -18.63
N MET A 90 -2.43 2.55 -17.29
CA MET A 90 -3.35 1.75 -16.49
C MET A 90 -4.81 2.10 -16.77
N ALA A 91 -5.16 3.38 -16.84
CA ALA A 91 -6.51 3.84 -17.14
C ALA A 91 -6.92 3.43 -18.56
N ASP A 92 -6.05 3.60 -19.56
CA ASP A 92 -6.29 3.19 -20.95
C ASP A 92 -6.44 1.67 -21.09
N ALA A 93 -5.75 0.87 -20.23
CA ALA A 93 -5.93 -0.58 -20.15
C ALA A 93 -7.24 -0.98 -19.44
N GLY A 94 -7.98 -0.02 -18.86
CA GLY A 94 -9.24 -0.25 -18.14
C GLY A 94 -9.04 -0.74 -16.70
N CYS A 95 -7.89 -0.43 -16.07
CA CYS A 95 -7.70 -0.73 -14.65
C CYS A 95 -8.67 0.07 -13.80
N ALA A 96 -9.34 -0.59 -12.84
CA ALA A 96 -10.21 0.05 -11.86
C ALA A 96 -9.45 0.48 -10.60
N TYR A 97 -8.32 -0.15 -10.31
CA TYR A 97 -7.52 0.04 -9.10
C TYR A 97 -6.06 0.26 -9.44
N CYS A 98 -5.37 1.03 -8.59
CA CYS A 98 -3.91 1.09 -8.57
C CYS A 98 -3.42 1.08 -7.12
N PHE A 99 -2.48 0.20 -6.80
CA PHE A 99 -1.84 0.12 -5.49
C PHE A 99 -0.38 0.52 -5.61
N MET A 100 0.05 1.49 -4.79
CA MET A 100 1.41 1.99 -4.90
C MET A 100 2.09 2.17 -3.55
N GLU A 101 3.39 1.88 -3.52
CA GLU A 101 4.23 2.24 -2.39
C GLU A 101 4.55 3.73 -2.42
N CYS A 102 4.28 4.43 -1.30
CA CYS A 102 4.64 5.83 -1.09
C CYS A 102 5.85 5.88 -0.14
N SER A 103 7.07 6.00 -0.71
CA SER A 103 8.28 6.13 0.10
C SER A 103 8.36 7.54 0.72
N SER A 104 9.02 7.66 1.88
CA SER A 104 9.21 8.96 2.53
C SER A 104 10.00 9.94 1.66
N HIS A 105 10.96 9.45 0.87
CA HIS A 105 11.69 10.25 -0.12
C HIS A 105 10.74 10.81 -1.19
N ALA A 106 9.87 9.98 -1.74
CA ALA A 106 8.94 10.41 -2.78
C ALA A 106 7.94 11.45 -2.27
N ILE A 107 7.49 11.31 -1.02
CA ILE A 107 6.57 12.27 -0.39
C ILE A 107 7.26 13.63 -0.23
N VAL A 108 8.48 13.67 0.35
CA VAL A 108 9.25 14.92 0.54
C VAL A 108 9.66 15.54 -0.79
N GLN A 109 9.93 14.73 -1.81
CA GLN A 109 10.29 15.17 -3.15
C GLN A 109 9.07 15.50 -4.03
N GLU A 110 7.87 15.60 -3.45
CA GLU A 110 6.65 15.98 -4.16
C GLU A 110 6.26 15.03 -5.33
N ARG A 111 6.84 13.81 -5.40
CA ARG A 111 6.57 12.87 -6.52
C ARG A 111 5.12 12.44 -6.61
N THR A 112 4.40 12.45 -5.46
CA THR A 112 2.99 12.05 -5.34
C THR A 112 2.02 13.23 -5.38
N ARG A 113 2.54 14.45 -5.54
CA ARG A 113 1.71 15.64 -5.65
C ARG A 113 0.85 15.61 -6.92
N GLY A 114 -0.36 16.13 -6.83
CA GLY A 114 -1.32 16.15 -7.93
C GLY A 114 -2.01 14.81 -8.19
N LEU A 115 -1.66 13.74 -7.46
CA LEU A 115 -2.37 12.45 -7.52
C LEU A 115 -3.61 12.47 -6.63
N ASP A 116 -4.71 11.92 -7.14
CA ASP A 116 -5.98 11.79 -6.42
C ASP A 116 -6.08 10.39 -5.78
N PHE A 117 -5.88 10.33 -4.46
CA PHE A 117 -5.90 9.07 -3.71
C PHE A 117 -7.29 8.74 -3.19
N ALA A 118 -7.80 7.56 -3.52
CA ALA A 118 -8.99 6.97 -2.89
C ALA A 118 -8.73 6.52 -1.44
N GLY A 119 -7.45 6.27 -1.09
CA GLY A 119 -7.10 5.93 0.27
C GLY A 119 -5.59 5.83 0.53
N GLY A 120 -5.25 5.82 1.82
CA GLY A 120 -3.89 5.65 2.31
C GLY A 120 -3.81 4.64 3.44
N ILE A 121 -2.74 3.84 3.45
CA ILE A 121 -2.48 2.82 4.46
C ILE A 121 -1.16 3.13 5.17
N PHE A 122 -1.19 3.18 6.51
CA PHE A 122 -0.01 3.20 7.36
C PHE A 122 0.26 1.83 7.95
N SER A 123 1.41 1.24 7.63
CA SER A 123 1.78 -0.08 8.15
C SER A 123 2.48 -0.03 9.52
N ASN A 124 3.62 0.63 9.60
CA ASN A 124 4.42 0.79 10.82
C ASN A 124 5.54 1.80 10.59
N ILE A 125 6.19 2.25 11.69
CA ILE A 125 7.39 3.06 11.60
C ILE A 125 8.43 2.63 12.64
N THR A 126 9.61 2.28 12.15
CA THR A 126 10.79 1.96 12.95
C THR A 126 11.96 2.81 12.49
N HIS A 127 13.08 2.79 13.22
CA HIS A 127 14.29 3.53 12.84
C HIS A 127 14.81 3.04 11.50
N ASP A 128 14.74 3.89 10.48
CA ASP A 128 15.21 3.64 9.11
C ASP A 128 15.43 4.97 8.39
N HIS A 129 16.22 4.98 7.31
CA HIS A 129 16.47 6.16 6.47
C HIS A 129 16.90 7.44 7.23
N LEU A 130 17.60 7.30 8.36
CA LEU A 130 18.07 8.45 9.15
C LEU A 130 19.24 9.20 8.49
N ASP A 131 19.94 8.56 7.54
CA ASP A 131 20.89 9.18 6.63
C ASP A 131 20.26 10.31 5.80
N TYR A 132 19.03 10.14 5.36
CA TYR A 132 18.27 11.13 4.60
C TYR A 132 17.47 12.10 5.49
N HIS A 133 16.71 11.57 6.45
CA HIS A 133 15.78 12.37 7.28
C HIS A 133 16.44 12.99 8.52
N LYS A 134 17.74 12.71 8.78
CA LYS A 134 18.55 13.18 9.91
C LYS A 134 18.01 12.78 11.28
N THR A 135 16.70 12.91 11.53
CA THR A 135 16.06 12.56 12.80
C THR A 135 14.83 11.68 12.60
N PHE A 136 14.51 10.89 13.62
CA PHE A 136 13.30 10.06 13.60
C PHE A 136 12.02 10.91 13.55
N ALA A 137 12.03 12.09 14.16
CA ALA A 137 10.90 13.02 14.11
C ALA A 137 10.64 13.53 12.69
N GLU A 138 11.69 13.86 11.94
CA GLU A 138 11.57 14.26 10.52
C GLU A 138 11.09 13.10 9.64
N TYR A 139 11.52 11.87 9.92
CA TYR A 139 11.02 10.69 9.23
C TYR A 139 9.53 10.44 9.46
N ILE A 140 9.05 10.60 10.72
CA ILE A 140 7.62 10.58 11.05
C ILE A 140 6.88 11.67 10.28
N ARG A 141 7.39 12.91 10.35
CA ARG A 141 6.79 14.06 9.65
C ARG A 141 6.68 13.83 8.14
N ALA A 142 7.73 13.30 7.52
CA ALA A 142 7.74 13.01 6.08
C ALA A 142 6.62 12.06 5.67
N LYS A 143 6.40 10.96 6.43
CA LYS A 143 5.31 10.03 6.14
C LYS A 143 3.93 10.62 6.45
N LYS A 144 3.83 11.44 7.51
CA LYS A 144 2.60 12.11 7.90
C LYS A 144 2.07 13.04 6.82
N LEU A 145 2.95 13.73 6.08
CA LEU A 145 2.55 14.61 4.97
C LEU A 145 1.67 13.89 3.93
N PHE A 146 1.88 12.60 3.71
CA PHE A 146 1.02 11.81 2.83
C PHE A 146 -0.43 11.78 3.31
N PHE A 147 -0.67 11.54 4.60
CA PHE A 147 -2.01 11.50 5.19
C PHE A 147 -2.64 12.89 5.29
N ASP A 148 -1.83 13.91 5.60
CA ASP A 148 -2.28 15.30 5.66
C ASP A 148 -2.78 15.79 4.29
N GLY A 149 -2.23 15.24 3.19
CA GLY A 149 -2.62 15.55 1.82
C GLY A 149 -3.79 14.72 1.27
N LEU A 150 -4.32 13.74 1.99
CA LEU A 150 -5.44 12.93 1.51
C LEU A 150 -6.73 13.76 1.43
N PRO A 151 -7.51 13.63 0.33
CA PRO A 151 -8.76 14.37 0.18
C PRO A 151 -9.85 13.84 1.12
N LYS A 152 -10.86 14.66 1.40
CA LYS A 152 -11.99 14.34 2.30
C LYS A 152 -12.76 13.08 1.89
N GLY A 153 -12.78 12.74 0.60
CA GLY A 153 -13.44 11.54 0.08
C GLY A 153 -12.62 10.26 0.21
N ALA A 154 -11.35 10.36 0.62
CA ALA A 154 -10.47 9.22 0.80
C ALA A 154 -10.65 8.55 2.17
N PHE A 155 -10.08 7.35 2.32
CA PHE A 155 -9.89 6.73 3.64
C PHE A 155 -8.42 6.82 4.09
N ALA A 156 -8.20 6.87 5.41
CA ALA A 156 -6.89 6.75 6.03
C ALA A 156 -6.91 5.56 6.98
N LEU A 157 -6.32 4.44 6.58
CA LEU A 157 -6.26 3.21 7.36
C LEU A 157 -4.94 3.14 8.14
N THR A 158 -5.00 3.15 9.46
CA THR A 158 -3.81 3.19 10.32
C THR A 158 -3.68 1.97 11.22
N ASN A 159 -2.44 1.55 11.45
CA ASN A 159 -2.10 0.51 12.42
C ASN A 159 -2.17 1.07 13.84
N ALA A 160 -3.19 0.67 14.61
CA ALA A 160 -3.38 1.11 15.99
C ALA A 160 -2.38 0.51 16.98
N ASP A 161 -1.69 -0.57 16.60
CA ASP A 161 -0.65 -1.20 17.43
C ASP A 161 0.72 -0.52 17.28
N ASP A 162 0.89 0.35 16.29
CA ASP A 162 2.07 1.22 16.19
C ASP A 162 1.82 2.50 17.01
N ARG A 163 2.77 2.83 17.88
CA ARG A 163 2.68 4.00 18.77
C ARG A 163 2.49 5.33 18.01
N ASN A 164 2.95 5.40 16.76
CA ASN A 164 2.82 6.57 15.91
C ASN A 164 1.59 6.51 14.98
N GLY A 165 0.79 5.44 15.03
CA GLY A 165 -0.37 5.27 14.17
C GLY A 165 -1.37 6.42 14.26
N ARG A 166 -1.66 6.91 15.48
CA ARG A 166 -2.53 8.07 15.69
C ARG A 166 -1.92 9.36 15.16
N VAL A 167 -0.61 9.53 15.31
CA VAL A 167 0.12 10.73 14.85
C VAL A 167 0.03 10.84 13.32
N MET A 168 0.13 9.72 12.61
CA MET A 168 0.07 9.71 11.14
C MET A 168 -1.23 10.30 10.59
N VAL A 169 -2.36 10.04 11.23
CA VAL A 169 -3.69 10.43 10.73
C VAL A 169 -4.34 11.60 11.47
N GLN A 170 -3.62 12.24 12.40
CA GLN A 170 -4.23 13.21 13.31
C GLN A 170 -4.76 14.48 12.62
N ASN A 171 -4.21 14.87 11.45
CA ASN A 171 -4.59 16.10 10.73
C ASN A 171 -5.20 15.80 9.36
N THR A 172 -5.42 14.52 9.02
CA THR A 172 -6.00 14.16 7.71
C THR A 172 -7.44 14.65 7.59
N ALA A 173 -7.84 15.04 6.39
CA ALA A 173 -9.23 15.31 6.06
C ALA A 173 -10.00 14.03 5.68
N ALA A 174 -9.29 12.93 5.46
CA ALA A 174 -9.85 11.63 5.07
C ALA A 174 -10.59 10.95 6.22
N ALA A 175 -11.49 10.01 5.89
CA ALA A 175 -12.16 9.17 6.88
C ALA A 175 -11.15 8.21 7.52
N VAL A 176 -10.93 8.32 8.84
CA VAL A 176 -9.96 7.50 9.56
C VAL A 176 -10.58 6.18 9.98
N SER A 177 -9.89 5.08 9.69
CA SER A 177 -10.14 3.74 10.23
C SER A 177 -8.85 3.14 10.77
N ALA A 178 -8.97 2.27 11.76
CA ALA A 178 -7.84 1.62 12.39
C ALA A 178 -7.90 0.10 12.27
N TYR A 179 -6.74 -0.54 12.22
CA TYR A 179 -6.63 -1.98 12.32
C TYR A 179 -5.65 -2.41 13.42
N SER A 180 -5.91 -3.55 14.06
CA SER A 180 -5.12 -4.03 15.19
C SER A 180 -5.20 -5.56 15.38
N LEU A 181 -4.09 -6.13 15.86
CA LEU A 181 -4.02 -7.49 16.37
C LEU A 181 -4.13 -7.54 17.91
N ARG A 182 -4.09 -6.40 18.61
CA ARG A 182 -3.97 -6.33 20.08
C ARG A 182 -5.07 -5.50 20.73
N ALA A 183 -5.45 -4.39 20.10
CA ALA A 183 -6.38 -3.42 20.66
C ALA A 183 -7.76 -3.47 19.98
N MET A 184 -8.70 -2.73 20.54
CA MET A 184 -9.98 -2.45 19.87
C MET A 184 -9.73 -1.53 18.68
N ALA A 185 -10.23 -1.92 17.52
CA ALA A 185 -10.08 -1.20 16.25
C ALA A 185 -11.26 -1.55 15.32
N ASP A 186 -11.42 -0.80 14.23
CA ASP A 186 -12.47 -1.04 13.23
C ASP A 186 -12.29 -2.39 12.53
N PHE A 187 -11.03 -2.78 12.30
CA PHE A 187 -10.66 -4.08 11.76
C PHE A 187 -9.76 -4.82 12.75
N ARG A 188 -10.12 -6.06 13.07
CA ARG A 188 -9.39 -6.86 14.05
C ARG A 188 -9.04 -8.23 13.52
N CYS A 189 -7.86 -8.69 13.90
CA CYS A 189 -7.40 -10.04 13.61
C CYS A 189 -6.82 -10.67 14.86
N LYS A 190 -7.14 -11.94 15.09
CA LYS A 190 -6.48 -12.80 16.08
C LYS A 190 -5.75 -13.91 15.35
N ILE A 191 -4.47 -14.10 15.65
CA ILE A 191 -3.75 -15.32 15.25
C ILE A 191 -4.20 -16.43 16.19
N VAL A 192 -4.91 -17.43 15.66
CA VAL A 192 -5.40 -18.58 16.42
C VAL A 192 -4.31 -19.62 16.52
N GLU A 193 -3.65 -19.93 15.38
CA GLU A 193 -2.56 -20.89 15.29
C GLU A 193 -1.50 -20.38 14.31
N MET A 194 -0.25 -20.80 14.53
CA MET A 194 0.86 -20.49 13.63
C MET A 194 1.71 -21.75 13.44
N HIS A 195 1.87 -22.16 12.18
CA HIS A 195 2.60 -23.35 11.77
C HIS A 195 3.67 -22.96 10.72
N LEU A 196 4.53 -23.92 10.34
CA LEU A 196 5.57 -23.71 9.32
C LEU A 196 4.99 -23.61 7.89
N ASP A 197 3.72 -23.93 7.69
CA ASP A 197 3.03 -23.93 6.40
C ASP A 197 1.98 -22.82 6.28
N GLY A 198 1.66 -22.11 7.36
CA GLY A 198 0.70 -21.02 7.36
C GLY A 198 0.22 -20.61 8.75
N MET A 199 -0.83 -19.81 8.76
CA MET A 199 -1.48 -19.33 9.99
C MET A 199 -2.99 -19.53 9.90
N LEU A 200 -3.62 -19.92 11.02
CA LEU A 200 -5.06 -19.79 11.21
C LEU A 200 -5.34 -18.42 11.83
N LEU A 201 -5.99 -17.57 11.06
CA LEU A 201 -6.39 -16.23 11.47
C LEU A 201 -7.89 -16.19 11.74
N ARG A 202 -8.31 -15.34 12.70
CA ARG A 202 -9.70 -14.95 12.88
C ARG A 202 -9.85 -13.46 12.62
N ILE A 203 -10.50 -13.10 11.51
CA ILE A 203 -10.75 -11.72 11.07
C ILE A 203 -12.26 -11.48 11.11
N ASP A 204 -12.68 -10.44 11.81
CA ASP A 204 -14.11 -10.10 12.00
C ASP A 204 -14.99 -11.29 12.41
N GLY A 205 -14.45 -12.17 13.26
CA GLY A 205 -15.15 -13.36 13.78
C GLY A 205 -15.09 -14.60 12.89
N GLN A 206 -14.60 -14.49 11.65
CA GLN A 206 -14.46 -15.62 10.72
C GLN A 206 -13.03 -16.16 10.72
N GLU A 207 -12.92 -17.49 10.76
CA GLU A 207 -11.63 -18.18 10.69
C GLU A 207 -11.26 -18.46 9.25
N LEU A 208 -10.00 -18.20 8.91
CA LEU A 208 -9.44 -18.52 7.62
C LEU A 208 -7.98 -18.98 7.75
N TRP A 209 -7.64 -20.01 6.98
CA TRP A 209 -6.26 -20.43 6.83
C TRP A 209 -5.57 -19.59 5.75
N VAL A 210 -4.33 -19.16 6.01
CA VAL A 210 -3.51 -18.41 5.04
C VAL A 210 -2.12 -19.04 4.96
N GLY A 211 -1.60 -19.18 3.74
CA GLY A 211 -0.26 -19.76 3.49
C GLY A 211 0.90 -18.79 3.74
N LEU A 212 0.64 -17.62 4.34
CA LEU A 212 1.67 -16.65 4.69
C LEU A 212 2.16 -16.88 6.12
N LEU A 213 3.46 -16.69 6.35
CA LEU A 213 4.12 -16.94 7.62
C LEU A 213 4.47 -15.63 8.34
N GLY A 214 4.47 -15.72 9.67
CA GLY A 214 4.96 -14.66 10.54
C GLY A 214 3.91 -13.62 10.91
N ARG A 215 4.00 -13.18 12.17
CA ARG A 215 3.05 -12.21 12.75
C ARG A 215 2.92 -10.90 11.96
N PHE A 216 4.02 -10.45 11.32
CA PHE A 216 4.00 -9.26 10.49
C PHE A 216 3.09 -9.43 9.26
N ASN A 217 2.96 -10.65 8.70
CA ASN A 217 2.03 -10.91 7.61
C ASN A 217 0.56 -10.93 8.07
N ALA A 218 0.27 -11.24 9.33
CA ALA A 218 -1.07 -11.04 9.88
C ALA A 218 -1.47 -9.55 9.88
N TYR A 219 -0.54 -8.63 10.19
CA TYR A 219 -0.76 -7.18 10.04
C TYR A 219 -0.96 -6.78 8.58
N ASN A 220 -0.12 -7.27 7.67
CA ASN A 220 -0.24 -6.97 6.24
C ASN A 220 -1.60 -7.46 5.69
N LEU A 221 -2.00 -8.70 6.00
CA LEU A 221 -3.29 -9.27 5.58
C LEU A 221 -4.48 -8.50 6.16
N LEU A 222 -4.40 -8.07 7.43
CA LEU A 222 -5.46 -7.27 8.05
C LEU A 222 -5.56 -5.88 7.43
N ALA A 223 -4.44 -5.26 7.06
CA ALA A 223 -4.42 -4.00 6.32
C ALA A 223 -5.02 -4.16 4.91
N VAL A 224 -4.71 -5.27 4.23
CA VAL A 224 -5.32 -5.65 2.92
C VAL A 224 -6.82 -5.82 3.06
N TYR A 225 -7.29 -6.59 4.05
CA TYR A 225 -8.71 -6.77 4.34
C TYR A 225 -9.41 -5.44 4.59
N GLY A 226 -8.88 -4.63 5.52
CA GLY A 226 -9.47 -3.34 5.87
C GLY A 226 -9.56 -2.38 4.67
N ALA A 227 -8.49 -2.28 3.88
CA ALA A 227 -8.47 -1.44 2.68
C ALA A 227 -9.47 -1.93 1.61
N ALA A 228 -9.56 -3.25 1.39
CA ALA A 228 -10.51 -3.83 0.45
C ALA A 228 -11.97 -3.53 0.84
N VAL A 229 -12.30 -3.66 2.14
CA VAL A 229 -13.63 -3.31 2.66
C VAL A 229 -13.91 -1.81 2.53
N LEU A 230 -12.92 -0.95 2.82
CA LEU A 230 -13.06 0.51 2.66
C LEU A 230 -13.19 0.94 1.19
N LEU A 231 -12.67 0.15 0.26
CA LEU A 231 -12.90 0.32 -1.19
C LEU A 231 -14.30 -0.15 -1.65
N GLY A 232 -15.10 -0.73 -0.74
CA GLY A 232 -16.46 -1.20 -1.01
C GLY A 232 -16.55 -2.62 -1.54
N LEU A 233 -15.49 -3.43 -1.39
CA LEU A 233 -15.53 -4.84 -1.77
C LEU A 233 -16.27 -5.68 -0.71
N ASP A 234 -16.92 -6.76 -1.15
CA ASP A 234 -17.68 -7.65 -0.26
C ASP A 234 -16.77 -8.37 0.74
N ARG A 235 -17.11 -8.31 2.01
CA ARG A 235 -16.30 -8.84 3.13
C ARG A 235 -16.05 -10.35 3.01
N GLY A 236 -17.09 -11.11 2.68
CA GLY A 236 -16.99 -12.58 2.57
C GLY A 236 -16.11 -13.00 1.42
N GLU A 237 -16.28 -12.34 0.27
CA GLU A 237 -15.47 -12.60 -0.91
C GLU A 237 -14.00 -12.20 -0.70
N VAL A 238 -13.74 -11.08 -0.02
CA VAL A 238 -12.38 -10.67 0.36
C VAL A 238 -11.72 -11.73 1.24
N LEU A 239 -12.41 -12.24 2.28
CA LEU A 239 -11.87 -13.29 3.15
C LEU A 239 -11.62 -14.60 2.38
N ARG A 240 -12.53 -14.98 1.50
CA ARG A 240 -12.35 -16.15 0.62
C ARG A 240 -11.10 -16.03 -0.24
N VAL A 241 -10.90 -14.88 -0.87
CA VAL A 241 -9.73 -14.67 -1.73
C VAL A 241 -8.45 -14.58 -0.90
N LEU A 242 -8.45 -13.91 0.27
CA LEU A 242 -7.29 -13.85 1.17
C LEU A 242 -6.75 -15.23 1.55
N SER A 243 -7.63 -16.22 1.74
CA SER A 243 -7.21 -17.60 2.06
C SER A 243 -6.46 -18.29 0.91
N MET A 244 -6.58 -17.77 -0.30
CA MET A 244 -5.96 -18.33 -1.52
C MET A 244 -4.67 -17.59 -1.92
N LEU A 245 -4.36 -16.45 -1.28
CA LEU A 245 -3.18 -15.67 -1.61
C LEU A 245 -1.90 -16.35 -1.13
N HIS A 246 -0.84 -16.16 -1.90
CA HIS A 246 0.49 -16.71 -1.63
C HIS A 246 1.46 -15.62 -1.16
N ALA A 247 2.61 -16.06 -0.63
CA ALA A 247 3.69 -15.15 -0.25
C ALA A 247 4.19 -14.38 -1.47
N VAL A 248 4.50 -13.11 -1.26
CA VAL A 248 5.10 -12.26 -2.29
C VAL A 248 6.54 -12.67 -2.51
N SER A 249 6.93 -12.88 -3.77
CA SER A 249 8.27 -13.33 -4.14
C SER A 249 9.36 -12.42 -3.53
N GLY A 250 10.40 -13.05 -2.95
CA GLY A 250 11.48 -12.36 -2.25
C GLY A 250 11.08 -11.69 -0.92
N ARG A 251 9.88 -11.98 -0.39
CA ARG A 251 9.38 -11.41 0.87
C ARG A 251 8.91 -12.51 1.81
N PHE A 252 9.87 -13.14 2.54
CA PHE A 252 9.61 -14.24 3.47
C PHE A 252 8.90 -15.41 2.74
N GLU A 253 9.44 -15.71 1.57
CA GLU A 253 8.94 -16.76 0.70
C GLU A 253 9.45 -18.12 1.18
N LYS A 254 8.56 -19.10 1.17
CA LYS A 254 8.91 -20.47 1.53
C LYS A 254 9.34 -21.24 0.29
N ILE A 255 10.59 -21.68 0.26
CA ILE A 255 11.14 -22.52 -0.80
C ILE A 255 11.30 -23.95 -0.27
N ARG A 256 10.61 -24.89 -0.90
CA ARG A 256 10.73 -26.32 -0.57
C ARG A 256 11.62 -27.01 -1.59
N ALA A 257 12.76 -27.50 -1.16
CA ALA A 257 13.66 -28.30 -2.01
C ALA A 257 13.09 -29.71 -2.25
N ALA A 258 13.54 -30.36 -3.32
CA ALA A 258 13.11 -31.72 -3.68
C ALA A 258 13.38 -32.78 -2.59
N ASN A 259 14.37 -32.56 -1.74
CA ASN A 259 14.72 -33.43 -0.60
C ASN A 259 13.85 -33.20 0.66
N GLY A 260 12.82 -32.33 0.57
CA GLY A 260 11.93 -32.01 1.68
C GLY A 260 12.43 -30.89 2.61
N THR A 261 13.64 -30.38 2.41
CA THR A 261 14.16 -29.22 3.18
C THR A 261 13.35 -27.97 2.84
N THR A 262 13.00 -27.19 3.86
CA THR A 262 12.32 -25.92 3.68
C THR A 262 13.27 -24.78 4.08
N ALA A 263 13.43 -23.81 3.19
CA ALA A 263 14.08 -22.53 3.45
C ALA A 263 13.02 -21.40 3.46
N ILE A 264 13.26 -20.39 4.28
CA ILE A 264 12.40 -19.19 4.41
C ILE A 264 13.27 -17.95 4.25
#